data_62d63ade169dfb5b68a55efcd723fb86
#
_entry.id   62d63ade169dfb5b68a55efcd723fb86
#
_cell.length_a   1.000
_cell.length_b   1.000
_cell.length_c   1.000
_cell.angle_alpha   90.00
_cell.angle_beta   90.00
_cell.angle_gamma   90.00
#
_symmetry.space_group_name_H-M   'P 1'
#
loop_
_entity.id
_entity.type
_entity.pdbx_description
1 polymer ?
#
loop_
_entity_poly.entity_id
_entity_poly.type
_entity_poly.pdbx_seq_one_letter_code
_entity_poly.pdbx_strand_id
1 'polypeptide(L)'
;GVEDFAIECSLIKVGASEDMQNCADQGIQILGGMGFSADTPMESAWRDSRIGRIYEGTNEINRMLSIGLLLKKGMKGELELMPAVMKATMVMGSEKIEDIEDGPLAQENHLIENFKQLFLMIAGNATQKYGTNLEEEQQVLQALADILIEIYFSESAFLRTAKNISR
;
A
#
# COMPACT_ATOMS: atom_id res chain seq x y z
N GLY A 1 20.33 4.84 5.49
CA GLY A 1 19.85 4.92 6.87
C GLY A 1 18.37 4.62 6.98
N VAL A 2 17.75 4.81 8.15
CA VAL A 2 16.30 4.58 8.35
C VAL A 2 15.45 5.48 7.43
N GLU A 3 15.93 6.67 7.13
CA GLU A 3 15.26 7.63 6.22
C GLU A 3 15.08 7.10 4.80
N ASP A 4 15.92 6.17 4.36
CA ASP A 4 15.84 5.59 3.02
C ASP A 4 14.57 4.73 2.86
N PHE A 5 14.07 4.16 3.95
CA PHE A 5 12.90 3.28 4.01
C PHE A 5 11.66 3.95 4.63
N ALA A 6 11.63 5.28 4.70
CA ALA A 6 10.54 6.00 5.37
C ALA A 6 9.18 5.77 4.69
N ILE A 7 9.15 5.60 3.36
CA ILE A 7 7.93 5.30 2.61
C ILE A 7 7.41 3.91 3.02
N GLU A 8 8.25 2.90 2.93
CA GLU A 8 7.92 1.52 3.27
C GLU A 8 7.49 1.37 4.72
N CYS A 9 8.20 2.03 5.65
CA CYS A 9 7.82 2.04 7.06
C CYS A 9 6.42 2.63 7.28
N SER A 10 6.08 3.71 6.57
CA SER A 10 4.74 4.32 6.64
C SER A 10 3.67 3.37 6.08
N LEU A 11 3.91 2.72 4.93
CA LEU A 11 2.98 1.75 4.34
C LEU A 11 2.76 0.55 5.26
N ILE A 12 3.85 -0.02 5.79
CA ILE A 12 3.79 -1.17 6.72
C ILE A 12 3.03 -0.80 7.99
N LYS A 13 3.32 0.38 8.58
CA LYS A 13 2.65 0.82 9.80
C LYS A 13 1.14 0.91 9.60
N VAL A 14 0.69 1.45 8.48
CA VAL A 14 -0.74 1.56 8.16
C VAL A 14 -1.34 0.18 7.97
N GLY A 15 -0.87 -0.60 7.02
CA GLY A 15 -1.46 -1.89 6.67
C GLY A 15 -1.43 -2.86 7.85
N ALA A 16 -0.27 -3.04 8.49
CA ALA A 16 -0.16 -3.99 9.61
C ALA A 16 -1.03 -3.62 10.82
N SER A 17 -1.17 -2.31 11.15
CA SER A 17 -2.03 -1.91 12.26
C SER A 17 -3.51 -2.07 11.95
N GLU A 18 -3.94 -1.90 10.70
CA GLU A 18 -5.31 -2.13 10.27
C GLU A 18 -5.63 -3.62 10.20
N ASP A 19 -4.74 -4.43 9.66
CA ASP A 19 -4.90 -5.89 9.63
C ASP A 19 -4.96 -6.48 11.04
N MET A 20 -4.10 -6.02 11.95
CA MET A 20 -4.12 -6.45 13.35
C MET A 20 -5.46 -6.12 14.02
N GLN A 21 -5.98 -4.91 13.78
CA GLN A 21 -7.30 -4.51 14.28
C GLN A 21 -8.41 -5.39 13.70
N ASN A 22 -8.38 -5.64 12.40
CA ASN A 22 -9.37 -6.49 11.72
C ASN A 22 -9.33 -7.93 12.26
N CYS A 23 -8.15 -8.50 12.46
CA CYS A 23 -7.98 -9.83 13.05
C CYS A 23 -8.54 -9.90 14.47
N ALA A 24 -8.26 -8.88 15.29
CA ALA A 24 -8.77 -8.83 16.67
C ALA A 24 -10.29 -8.68 16.70
N ASP A 25 -10.86 -7.87 15.81
CA ASP A 25 -12.31 -7.70 15.68
C ASP A 25 -13.02 -9.00 15.27
N GLN A 26 -12.46 -9.71 14.28
CA GLN A 26 -12.95 -11.03 13.89
C GLN A 26 -12.81 -12.05 15.03
N GLY A 27 -11.75 -11.96 15.83
CA GLY A 27 -11.56 -12.79 17.02
C GLY A 27 -12.67 -12.59 18.04
N ILE A 28 -13.07 -11.36 18.32
CA ILE A 28 -14.23 -11.06 19.17
C ILE A 28 -15.50 -11.65 18.56
N GLN A 29 -15.72 -11.45 17.26
CA GLN A 29 -16.92 -11.94 16.57
C GLN A 29 -17.05 -13.47 16.65
N ILE A 30 -15.94 -14.20 16.48
CA ILE A 30 -15.91 -15.68 16.57
C ILE A 30 -16.23 -16.15 17.99
N LEU A 31 -15.71 -15.47 19.00
CA LEU A 31 -15.92 -15.81 20.41
C LEU A 31 -17.28 -15.32 20.96
N GLY A 32 -17.95 -14.44 20.21
CA GLY A 32 -19.22 -13.86 20.63
C GLY A 32 -19.11 -13.05 21.92
N GLY A 33 -20.13 -13.11 22.79
CA GLY A 33 -20.14 -12.36 24.05
C GLY A 33 -18.93 -12.64 24.96
N MET A 34 -18.35 -13.83 24.88
CA MET A 34 -17.13 -14.19 25.63
C MET A 34 -15.93 -13.41 25.12
N GLY A 35 -15.82 -13.18 23.81
CA GLY A 35 -14.73 -12.38 23.23
C GLY A 35 -14.75 -10.91 23.67
N PHE A 36 -15.92 -10.37 23.96
CA PHE A 36 -16.11 -9.01 24.45
C PHE A 36 -15.93 -8.88 25.97
N SER A 37 -16.00 -9.99 26.72
CA SER A 37 -15.84 -10.00 28.17
C SER A 37 -14.38 -9.74 28.55
N ALA A 38 -14.15 -8.92 29.58
CA ALA A 38 -12.82 -8.68 30.15
C ALA A 38 -12.20 -9.95 30.79
N ASP A 39 -12.97 -11.02 30.92
CA ASP A 39 -12.48 -12.32 31.41
C ASP A 39 -11.65 -13.08 30.35
N THR A 40 -11.65 -12.60 29.10
CA THR A 40 -10.89 -13.20 28.02
C THR A 40 -9.82 -12.26 27.49
N PRO A 41 -8.67 -12.80 27.02
CA PRO A 41 -7.58 -11.96 26.47
C PRO A 41 -7.94 -11.27 25.14
N MET A 42 -9.03 -11.66 24.48
CA MET A 42 -9.41 -11.09 23.18
C MET A 42 -9.89 -9.63 23.30
N GLU A 43 -10.58 -9.28 24.39
CA GLU A 43 -10.96 -7.90 24.69
C GLU A 43 -9.74 -7.00 24.78
N SER A 44 -8.73 -7.41 25.55
CA SER A 44 -7.48 -6.66 25.65
C SER A 44 -6.76 -6.57 24.31
N ALA A 45 -6.68 -7.65 23.55
CA ALA A 45 -6.06 -7.65 22.23
C ALA A 45 -6.76 -6.68 21.27
N TRP A 46 -8.09 -6.62 21.30
CA TRP A 46 -8.84 -5.67 20.48
C TRP A 46 -8.60 -4.22 20.90
N ARG A 47 -8.61 -3.93 22.19
CA ARG A 47 -8.34 -2.62 22.76
C ARG A 47 -6.93 -2.15 22.42
N ASP A 48 -5.95 -3.02 22.59
CA ASP A 48 -4.53 -2.71 22.34
C ASP A 48 -4.24 -2.55 20.86
N SER A 49 -4.90 -3.30 19.97
CA SER A 49 -4.78 -3.14 18.54
C SER A 49 -5.33 -1.80 18.05
N ARG A 50 -6.38 -1.28 18.70
CA ARG A 50 -7.04 -0.03 18.27
C ARG A 50 -6.14 1.19 18.38
N ILE A 51 -5.31 1.29 19.40
CA ILE A 51 -4.40 2.42 19.59
C ILE A 51 -3.29 2.44 18.52
N GLY A 52 -2.95 1.29 17.95
CA GLY A 52 -1.95 1.16 16.89
C GLY A 52 -2.23 2.01 15.66
N ARG A 53 -3.49 2.33 15.39
CA ARG A 53 -3.88 3.22 14.28
C ARG A 53 -3.77 4.70 14.60
N ILE A 54 -3.53 5.06 15.86
CA ILE A 54 -3.59 6.44 16.36
C ILE A 54 -2.21 6.99 16.69
N TYR A 55 -1.39 6.22 17.42
CA TYR A 55 -0.08 6.69 17.87
C TYR A 55 1.00 6.57 16.78
N GLU A 56 2.15 7.24 17.01
CA GLU A 56 3.29 7.28 16.08
C GLU A 56 2.92 7.77 14.68
N GLY A 57 2.07 8.80 14.65
CA GLY A 57 1.40 9.29 13.45
C GLY A 57 0.16 8.46 13.16
N THR A 58 -1.00 9.11 13.05
CA THR A 58 -2.22 8.39 12.68
C THR A 58 -2.06 7.71 11.32
N ASN A 59 -2.87 6.70 11.06
CA ASN A 59 -2.83 6.02 9.76
C ASN A 59 -3.11 6.97 8.60
N GLU A 60 -3.98 7.97 8.80
CA GLU A 60 -4.26 9.02 7.82
C GLU A 60 -3.02 9.88 7.55
N ILE A 61 -2.28 10.28 8.59
CA ILE A 61 -1.03 11.04 8.45
C ILE A 61 0.03 10.21 7.72
N ASN A 62 0.20 8.93 8.09
CA ASN A 62 1.17 8.07 7.43
C ASN A 62 0.83 7.81 5.95
N ARG A 63 -0.47 7.73 5.58
CA ARG A 63 -0.90 7.67 4.19
C ARG A 63 -0.44 8.89 3.40
N MET A 64 -0.75 10.08 3.90
CA MET A 64 -0.33 11.33 3.26
C MET A 64 1.19 11.46 3.19
N LEU A 65 1.88 11.09 4.27
CA LEU A 65 3.35 11.12 4.34
C LEU A 65 3.99 10.23 3.28
N SER A 66 3.49 9.00 3.09
CA SER A 66 4.06 8.06 2.12
C SER A 66 4.01 8.61 0.69
N ILE A 67 2.89 9.17 0.28
CA ILE A 67 2.74 9.77 -1.06
C ILE A 67 3.54 11.06 -1.17
N GLY A 68 3.51 11.94 -0.15
CA GLY A 68 4.31 13.17 -0.13
C GLY A 68 5.81 12.90 -0.27
N LEU A 69 6.33 11.88 0.43
CA LEU A 69 7.73 11.47 0.30
C LEU A 69 8.04 10.87 -1.08
N LEU A 70 7.13 10.05 -1.64
CA LEU A 70 7.29 9.49 -2.98
C LEU A 70 7.40 10.59 -4.04
N LEU A 71 6.49 11.55 -4.01
CA LEU A 71 6.48 12.69 -4.94
C LEU A 71 7.73 13.55 -4.76
N LYS A 72 8.14 13.82 -3.52
CA LYS A 72 9.35 14.59 -3.21
C LYS A 72 10.62 13.91 -3.74
N LYS A 73 10.75 12.59 -3.59
CA LYS A 73 11.87 11.82 -4.15
C LYS A 73 11.84 11.85 -5.69
N GLY A 74 10.67 11.76 -6.30
CA GLY A 74 10.51 11.91 -7.74
C GLY A 74 10.93 13.29 -8.25
N MET A 75 10.52 14.39 -7.58
CA MET A 75 10.90 15.75 -7.95
C MET A 75 12.40 16.01 -7.78
N LYS A 76 13.05 15.38 -6.81
CA LYS A 76 14.50 15.48 -6.62
C LYS A 76 15.32 14.62 -7.59
N GLY A 77 14.68 13.80 -8.41
CA GLY A 77 15.35 12.85 -9.30
C GLY A 77 15.99 11.66 -8.57
N GLU A 78 15.65 11.44 -7.32
CA GLU A 78 16.08 10.25 -6.56
C GLU A 78 15.33 8.99 -7.01
N LEU A 79 14.15 9.17 -7.60
CA LEU A 79 13.33 8.15 -8.26
C LEU A 79 12.98 8.62 -9.67
N GLU A 80 13.12 7.74 -10.65
CA GLU A 80 12.73 8.00 -12.04
C GLU A 80 11.20 7.94 -12.24
N LEU A 81 10.47 8.72 -11.43
CA LEU A 81 9.00 8.67 -11.39
C LEU A 81 8.38 9.17 -12.70
N MET A 82 8.87 10.28 -13.26
CA MET A 82 8.31 10.83 -14.50
C MET A 82 8.51 9.92 -15.72
N PRO A 83 9.72 9.35 -15.96
CA PRO A 83 9.90 8.35 -17.00
C PRO A 83 8.99 7.13 -16.81
N ALA A 84 8.81 6.66 -15.57
CA ALA A 84 7.92 5.54 -15.25
C ALA A 84 6.44 5.86 -15.57
N VAL A 85 5.95 7.06 -15.24
CA VAL A 85 4.60 7.53 -15.57
C VAL A 85 4.41 7.59 -17.09
N MET A 86 5.37 8.14 -17.82
CA MET A 86 5.31 8.21 -19.30
C MET A 86 5.27 6.81 -19.92
N LYS A 87 6.10 5.89 -19.46
CA LYS A 87 6.11 4.50 -19.90
C LYS A 87 4.76 3.81 -19.62
N ALA A 88 4.23 3.94 -18.40
CA ALA A 88 2.94 3.36 -18.01
C ALA A 88 1.80 3.87 -18.90
N THR A 89 1.78 5.18 -19.20
CA THR A 89 0.78 5.77 -20.09
C THR A 89 0.87 5.23 -21.52
N MET A 90 2.09 5.01 -22.04
CA MET A 90 2.29 4.42 -23.37
C MET A 90 1.85 2.96 -23.44
N VAL A 91 2.19 2.17 -22.42
CA VAL A 91 1.84 0.73 -22.37
C VAL A 91 0.33 0.55 -22.30
N MET A 92 -0.35 1.26 -21.43
CA MET A 92 -1.81 1.18 -21.30
C MET A 92 -2.57 1.75 -22.51
N GLY A 93 -1.95 2.62 -23.31
CA GLY A 93 -2.49 3.10 -24.59
C GLY A 93 -2.27 2.14 -25.76
N SER A 94 -1.46 1.08 -25.59
CA SER A 94 -1.25 0.06 -26.61
C SER A 94 -2.31 -1.04 -26.47
N GLU A 95 -3.00 -1.38 -27.57
CA GLU A 95 -3.97 -2.50 -27.61
C GLU A 95 -3.32 -3.89 -27.53
N LYS A 96 -2.02 -3.97 -27.24
CA LYS A 96 -1.32 -5.24 -27.14
C LYS A 96 -1.63 -5.90 -25.78
N ILE A 97 -2.40 -6.98 -25.86
CA ILE A 97 -2.50 -7.95 -24.76
C ILE A 97 -1.16 -8.67 -24.73
N GLU A 98 -0.36 -8.44 -23.69
CA GLU A 98 0.88 -9.20 -23.47
C GLU A 98 0.49 -10.65 -23.14
N ASP A 99 1.10 -11.60 -23.85
CA ASP A 99 0.99 -13.02 -23.50
C ASP A 99 1.64 -13.23 -22.13
N ILE A 100 0.87 -13.80 -21.20
CA ILE A 100 1.38 -14.12 -19.88
C ILE A 100 2.30 -15.34 -20.01
N GLU A 101 3.56 -15.20 -19.63
CA GLU A 101 4.51 -16.31 -19.60
C GLU A 101 3.97 -17.47 -18.74
N ASP A 102 4.15 -18.70 -19.21
CA ASP A 102 3.77 -19.88 -18.43
C ASP A 102 4.74 -20.08 -17.25
N GLY A 103 4.17 -20.15 -16.05
CA GLY A 103 4.98 -20.37 -14.85
C GLY A 103 4.20 -20.26 -13.55
N PRO A 104 4.75 -20.77 -12.46
CA PRO A 104 4.14 -20.60 -11.15
C PRO A 104 4.10 -19.12 -10.78
N LEU A 105 2.93 -18.61 -10.42
CA LEU A 105 2.66 -17.21 -10.06
C LEU A 105 2.82 -16.19 -11.21
N ALA A 106 2.82 -16.63 -12.47
CA ALA A 106 2.96 -15.72 -13.61
C ALA A 106 1.77 -14.76 -13.74
N GLN A 107 0.55 -15.24 -13.47
CA GLN A 107 -0.66 -14.42 -13.47
C GLN A 107 -0.64 -13.38 -12.36
N GLU A 108 -0.23 -13.77 -11.15
CA GLU A 108 -0.11 -12.88 -9.99
C GLU A 108 0.94 -11.79 -10.25
N ASN A 109 2.09 -12.17 -10.81
CA ASN A 109 3.13 -11.19 -11.17
C ASN A 109 2.61 -10.19 -12.21
N HIS A 110 1.96 -10.66 -13.26
CA HIS A 110 1.39 -9.81 -14.31
C HIS A 110 0.35 -8.83 -13.73
N LEU A 111 -0.51 -9.32 -12.83
CA LEU A 111 -1.51 -8.50 -12.16
C LEU A 111 -0.88 -7.40 -11.30
N ILE A 112 0.15 -7.72 -10.51
CA ILE A 112 0.88 -6.75 -9.68
C ILE A 112 1.54 -5.68 -10.56
N GLU A 113 2.20 -6.07 -11.65
CA GLU A 113 2.81 -5.12 -12.58
C GLU A 113 1.77 -4.19 -13.23
N ASN A 114 0.59 -4.70 -13.58
CA ASN A 114 -0.52 -3.88 -14.09
C ASN A 114 -1.03 -2.89 -13.05
N PHE A 115 -1.15 -3.29 -11.78
CA PHE A 115 -1.53 -2.39 -10.70
C PHE A 115 -0.48 -1.29 -10.47
N LYS A 116 0.81 -1.60 -10.58
CA LYS A 116 1.87 -0.58 -10.51
C LYS A 116 1.74 0.45 -11.63
N GLN A 117 1.49 -0.02 -12.86
CA GLN A 117 1.30 0.88 -14.00
C GLN A 117 0.05 1.76 -13.82
N LEU A 118 -1.06 1.17 -13.37
CA LEU A 118 -2.29 1.90 -13.08
C LEU A 118 -2.06 2.96 -11.99
N PHE A 119 -1.37 2.61 -10.91
CA PHE A 119 -0.98 3.57 -9.86
C PHE A 119 -0.19 4.75 -10.43
N LEU A 120 0.84 4.48 -11.25
CA LEU A 120 1.66 5.51 -11.86
C LEU A 120 0.83 6.46 -12.75
N MET A 121 -0.10 5.94 -13.52
CA MET A 121 -1.00 6.75 -14.36
C MET A 121 -1.92 7.63 -13.50
N ILE A 122 -2.52 7.08 -12.46
CA ILE A 122 -3.43 7.83 -11.57
C ILE A 122 -2.64 8.91 -10.84
N ALA A 123 -1.46 8.58 -10.30
CA ALA A 123 -0.59 9.52 -9.61
C ALA A 123 -0.08 10.63 -10.56
N GLY A 124 0.29 10.26 -11.80
CA GLY A 124 0.67 11.20 -12.84
C GLY A 124 -0.46 12.17 -13.20
N ASN A 125 -1.67 11.66 -13.40
CA ASN A 125 -2.85 12.49 -13.67
C ASN A 125 -3.19 13.41 -12.49
N ALA A 126 -3.10 12.92 -11.25
CA ALA A 126 -3.31 13.74 -10.06
C ALA A 126 -2.27 14.87 -9.98
N THR A 127 -1.00 14.56 -10.21
CA THR A 127 0.08 15.56 -10.25
C THR A 127 -0.13 16.61 -11.35
N GLN A 128 -0.57 16.18 -12.53
CA GLN A 128 -0.86 17.10 -13.63
C GLN A 128 -2.06 18.01 -13.33
N LYS A 129 -3.10 17.45 -12.70
CA LYS A 129 -4.34 18.19 -12.40
C LYS A 129 -4.16 19.20 -11.28
N TYR A 130 -3.48 18.82 -10.21
CA TYR A 130 -3.39 19.62 -8.99
C TYR A 130 -2.07 20.39 -8.84
N GLY A 131 -1.01 19.94 -9.52
CA GLY A 131 0.30 20.57 -9.46
C GLY A 131 0.83 20.68 -8.04
N THR A 132 1.25 21.89 -7.65
CA THR A 132 1.75 22.20 -6.30
C THR A 132 0.69 22.09 -5.21
N ASN A 133 -0.60 22.16 -5.57
CA ASN A 133 -1.71 22.07 -4.61
C ASN A 133 -2.08 20.62 -4.27
N LEU A 134 -1.42 19.63 -4.86
CA LEU A 134 -1.71 18.21 -4.59
C LEU A 134 -1.54 17.86 -3.11
N GLU A 135 -0.63 18.52 -2.39
CA GLU A 135 -0.42 18.31 -0.96
C GLU A 135 -1.64 18.72 -0.11
N GLU A 136 -2.50 19.60 -0.61
CA GLU A 136 -3.72 20.03 0.05
C GLU A 136 -4.92 19.09 -0.25
N GLU A 137 -4.81 18.27 -1.29
CA GLU A 137 -5.84 17.34 -1.75
C GLU A 137 -5.78 16.01 -0.97
N GLN A 138 -6.04 16.08 0.34
CA GLN A 138 -5.87 14.96 1.27
C GLN A 138 -6.62 13.69 0.87
N GLN A 139 -7.83 13.81 0.32
CA GLN A 139 -8.61 12.65 -0.14
C GLN A 139 -7.94 11.93 -1.31
N VAL A 140 -7.32 12.70 -2.21
CA VAL A 140 -6.58 12.14 -3.35
C VAL A 140 -5.31 11.43 -2.85
N LEU A 141 -4.57 12.06 -1.93
CA LEU A 141 -3.37 11.46 -1.34
C LEU A 141 -3.69 10.16 -0.58
N GLN A 142 -4.79 10.14 0.18
CA GLN A 142 -5.22 8.93 0.89
C GLN A 142 -5.58 7.80 -0.07
N ALA A 143 -6.35 8.09 -1.12
CA ALA A 143 -6.71 7.09 -2.12
C ALA A 143 -5.48 6.53 -2.87
N LEU A 144 -4.52 7.39 -3.21
CA LEU A 144 -3.25 6.96 -3.79
C LEU A 144 -2.45 6.08 -2.82
N ALA A 145 -2.44 6.45 -1.54
CA ALA A 145 -1.75 5.66 -0.53
C ALA A 145 -2.38 4.27 -0.33
N ASP A 146 -3.71 4.17 -0.35
CA ASP A 146 -4.41 2.88 -0.26
C ASP A 146 -4.01 1.96 -1.43
N ILE A 147 -4.00 2.47 -2.66
CA ILE A 147 -3.54 1.68 -3.82
C ILE A 147 -2.08 1.24 -3.64
N LEU A 148 -1.21 2.13 -3.18
CA LEU A 148 0.20 1.84 -2.98
C LEU A 148 0.44 0.80 -1.87
N ILE A 149 -0.34 0.85 -0.77
CA ILE A 149 -0.31 -0.13 0.32
C ILE A 149 -0.66 -1.51 -0.22
N GLU A 150 -1.75 -1.65 -0.97
CA GLU A 150 -2.20 -2.93 -1.54
C GLU A 150 -1.16 -3.51 -2.51
N ILE A 151 -0.55 -2.67 -3.36
CA ILE A 151 0.54 -3.09 -4.26
C ILE A 151 1.74 -3.58 -3.44
N TYR A 152 2.15 -2.84 -2.42
CA TYR A 152 3.32 -3.18 -1.60
C TYR A 152 3.15 -4.52 -0.86
N PHE A 153 1.99 -4.75 -0.25
CA PHE A 153 1.70 -6.01 0.43
C PHE A 153 1.58 -7.18 -0.54
N SER A 154 0.90 -6.98 -1.67
CA SER A 154 0.75 -8.00 -2.72
C SER A 154 2.11 -8.42 -3.30
N GLU A 155 2.96 -7.46 -3.64
CA GLU A 155 4.31 -7.73 -4.14
C GLU A 155 5.19 -8.41 -3.08
N SER A 156 5.11 -7.97 -1.83
CA SER A 156 5.85 -8.58 -0.73
C SER A 156 5.46 -10.05 -0.52
N ALA A 157 4.16 -10.36 -0.59
CA ALA A 157 3.64 -11.71 -0.51
C ALA A 157 4.08 -12.56 -1.71
N PHE A 158 3.99 -12.00 -2.93
CA PHE A 158 4.45 -12.63 -4.16
C PHE A 158 5.94 -13.00 -4.07
N LEU A 159 6.81 -12.04 -3.74
CA LEU A 159 8.26 -12.27 -3.65
C LEU A 159 8.62 -13.33 -2.60
N ARG A 160 7.92 -13.34 -1.46
CA ARG A 160 8.10 -14.35 -0.42
C ARG A 160 7.69 -15.73 -0.90
N THR A 161 6.57 -15.83 -1.61
CA THR A 161 6.05 -17.10 -2.14
C THR A 161 6.95 -17.63 -3.25
N ALA A 162 7.34 -16.79 -4.20
CA ALA A 162 8.27 -17.15 -5.27
C ALA A 162 9.60 -17.68 -4.73
N LYS A 163 10.15 -17.03 -3.69
CA LYS A 163 11.36 -17.51 -3.00
C LYS A 163 11.19 -18.89 -2.34
N ASN A 164 9.99 -19.21 -1.85
CA ASN A 164 9.72 -20.51 -1.23
C ASN A 164 9.55 -21.62 -2.27
N ILE A 165 8.97 -21.32 -3.44
CA ILE A 165 8.81 -22.26 -4.55
C ILE A 165 10.18 -22.62 -5.17
N SER A 166 11.14 -21.67 -5.19
CA SER A 166 12.47 -21.87 -5.77
C SER A 166 13.44 -22.63 -4.85
N ARG A 167 13.03 -23.01 -3.65
CA ARG A 167 13.81 -23.80 -2.66
C ARG A 167 13.43 -25.27 -2.69
#